data_a703a432aba3fb78a45957618f013bf3
#
_entry.id   a703a432aba3fb78a45957618f013bf3
#
_cell.length_a   1.000
_cell.length_b   1.000
_cell.length_c   1.000
_cell.angle_alpha   90.00
_cell.angle_beta   90.00
_cell.angle_gamma   90.00
#
_symmetry.space_group_name_H-M   'P 1'
#
loop_
_entity.id
_entity.type
_entity.pdbx_description
1 polymer ?
#
loop_
_entity_poly.entity_id
_entity_poly.type
_entity_poly.pdbx_seq_one_letter_code
_entity_poly.pdbx_strand_id
1 'polypeptide(L)'
;MKLHTKSDFTALMHRFLDPLLPLYSEGGARLHLGDTGVTYPGRTIEMEAFSRPLWALAPFWTGGGRADDFLRIYRKGLASGTDPESPEYWGDPNDYDQLFVEMAALACAILETPESVWEPLTDAEKANLAKWLDTINHHDLPGCNWLLFRVLVNLALDSVGMPCDMARAAADMAEVDKWYVADGWYSDGPADIKPQKDYYNPWAIQYYTVLYSVFAAKSDPARAALYRDRVTKFGQQFARWFDENGAALPFGRSLTYRIGQSAFYSACIWAGLEPLPLPVMKGIIVRNLNWWLARPIFDRDGVLTIGYGYPQQYMAEQYNAPGSPYWGLKVFLLLALPDDHPFWTAEAAPLPVELTRVGVTGQPSADLLLQRLPDGQLNAYSPANYEKGDHGQFVEKYGKFVYNTRFGFSASRSYVQLEQAAPDSMLAFVIDGWTFVRRHSDRFVLMGDRLLSEWRPFPGIKVTTELVPTKWGHVRNHTVESTIACTAYDCGFAVPKFAAGFAAAANGTGAEAHNDTCRCTVQGRGGEGFLVNAYPNTNLYDPNTVIPAVRYDVPVGTSVFTTTVESQHE
;
A
#
# COMPACT_ATOMS: atom_id res chain seq x y z
N MET A 1 -21.26 -0.98 -7.00
CA MET A 1 -22.16 -1.25 -5.85
C MET A 1 -22.55 0.07 -5.21
N LYS A 2 -23.80 0.25 -4.76
CA LYS A 2 -24.17 1.46 -4.02
C LYS A 2 -23.75 1.27 -2.57
N LEU A 3 -22.80 2.06 -2.09
CA LEU A 3 -22.31 2.04 -0.71
C LEU A 3 -22.73 3.37 -0.05
N HIS A 4 -23.80 3.33 0.71
CA HIS A 4 -24.35 4.54 1.32
C HIS A 4 -24.67 4.34 2.80
N THR A 5 -25.35 3.27 3.15
CA THR A 5 -25.86 2.96 4.49
C THR A 5 -24.98 1.96 5.24
N LYS A 6 -25.17 1.84 6.57
CA LYS A 6 -24.52 0.81 7.38
C LYS A 6 -24.80 -0.60 6.84
N SER A 7 -26.03 -0.86 6.39
CA SER A 7 -26.42 -2.14 5.77
C SER A 7 -25.63 -2.44 4.50
N ASP A 8 -25.33 -1.42 3.66
CA ASP A 8 -24.53 -1.64 2.44
C ASP A 8 -23.09 -2.04 2.78
N PHE A 9 -22.48 -1.39 3.79
CA PHE A 9 -21.14 -1.73 4.26
C PHE A 9 -21.11 -3.09 4.98
N THR A 10 -22.14 -3.42 5.74
CA THR A 10 -22.31 -4.77 6.34
C THR A 10 -22.39 -5.84 5.27
N ALA A 11 -23.22 -5.65 4.25
CA ALA A 11 -23.33 -6.59 3.12
C ALA A 11 -22.00 -6.74 2.36
N LEU A 12 -21.26 -5.65 2.22
CA LEU A 12 -19.93 -5.70 1.63
C LEU A 12 -18.94 -6.47 2.51
N MET A 13 -18.94 -6.26 3.82
CA MET A 13 -18.12 -7.05 4.77
C MET A 13 -18.43 -8.55 4.64
N HIS A 14 -19.68 -8.94 4.63
CA HIS A 14 -20.09 -10.33 4.43
C HIS A 14 -19.61 -10.90 3.10
N ARG A 15 -19.64 -10.12 2.02
CA ARG A 15 -19.06 -10.55 0.73
C ARG A 15 -17.57 -10.91 0.82
N PHE A 16 -16.81 -10.24 1.68
CA PHE A 16 -15.39 -10.55 1.91
C PHE A 16 -15.18 -11.73 2.85
N LEU A 17 -16.07 -11.92 3.83
CA LEU A 17 -15.84 -12.83 4.94
C LEU A 17 -16.59 -14.16 4.83
N ASP A 18 -17.83 -14.17 4.34
CA ASP A 18 -18.63 -15.41 4.31
C ASP A 18 -17.96 -16.55 3.51
N PRO A 19 -17.23 -16.27 2.40
CA PRO A 19 -16.47 -17.30 1.69
C PRO A 19 -15.38 -17.98 2.54
N LEU A 20 -14.95 -17.37 3.64
CA LEU A 20 -13.92 -17.91 4.52
C LEU A 20 -14.44 -18.95 5.51
N LEU A 21 -15.74 -18.95 5.82
CA LEU A 21 -16.33 -19.82 6.84
C LEU A 21 -15.96 -21.30 6.70
N PRO A 22 -16.04 -21.92 5.50
CA PRO A 22 -15.71 -23.32 5.34
C PRO A 22 -14.20 -23.63 5.37
N LEU A 23 -13.34 -22.62 5.43
CA LEU A 23 -11.89 -22.74 5.32
C LEU A 23 -11.17 -22.71 6.69
N TYR A 24 -11.92 -22.45 7.78
CA TYR A 24 -11.36 -22.52 9.13
C TYR A 24 -11.09 -23.96 9.55
N SER A 25 -10.03 -24.14 10.32
CA SER A 25 -9.67 -25.40 10.94
C SER A 25 -10.73 -25.88 11.94
N GLU A 26 -10.67 -27.15 12.33
CA GLU A 26 -11.61 -27.74 13.29
C GLU A 26 -11.58 -27.02 14.65
N GLY A 27 -10.38 -26.68 15.17
CA GLY A 27 -10.22 -25.89 16.41
C GLY A 27 -10.51 -24.41 16.23
N GLY A 28 -10.69 -23.94 15.01
CA GLY A 28 -11.01 -22.55 14.66
C GLY A 28 -9.84 -21.59 14.73
N ALA A 29 -8.63 -22.03 15.10
CA ALA A 29 -7.47 -21.16 15.32
C ALA A 29 -6.65 -20.84 14.05
N ARG A 30 -6.96 -21.50 12.95
CA ARG A 30 -6.23 -21.39 11.68
C ARG A 30 -7.19 -21.23 10.53
N LEU A 31 -6.77 -20.46 9.51
CA LEU A 31 -7.54 -20.25 8.30
C LEU A 31 -6.65 -20.51 7.08
N HIS A 32 -6.94 -21.56 6.32
CA HIS A 32 -6.18 -21.97 5.15
C HIS A 32 -6.75 -21.32 3.88
N LEU A 33 -6.03 -20.36 3.29
CA LEU A 33 -6.46 -19.60 2.11
C LEU A 33 -5.66 -19.92 0.84
N GLY A 34 -4.65 -20.80 0.92
CA GLY A 34 -3.84 -21.20 -0.22
C GLY A 34 -2.40 -21.56 0.18
N ASP A 35 -1.62 -22.00 -0.80
CA ASP A 35 -0.31 -22.64 -0.61
C ASP A 35 0.88 -21.80 -1.08
N THR A 36 0.68 -20.49 -1.41
CA THR A 36 1.81 -19.64 -1.81
C THR A 36 2.72 -19.35 -0.62
N GLY A 37 4.03 -19.58 -0.83
CA GLY A 37 5.04 -19.46 0.22
C GLY A 37 5.46 -18.03 0.52
N VAL A 38 5.89 -17.83 1.76
CA VAL A 38 6.51 -16.61 2.31
C VAL A 38 7.70 -16.99 3.21
N THR A 39 8.34 -16.01 3.85
CA THR A 39 9.53 -16.25 4.70
C THR A 39 9.23 -16.85 6.07
N TYR A 40 7.99 -17.10 6.43
CA TYR A 40 7.55 -17.69 7.70
C TYR A 40 6.73 -18.99 7.49
N PRO A 41 6.62 -19.85 8.52
CA PRO A 41 6.05 -21.19 8.37
C PRO A 41 4.53 -21.19 8.16
N GLY A 42 4.00 -22.32 7.61
CA GLY A 42 2.59 -22.50 7.30
C GLY A 42 1.63 -22.19 8.46
N ARG A 43 1.98 -22.59 9.70
CA ARG A 43 1.16 -22.26 10.88
C ARG A 43 1.00 -20.74 11.09
N THR A 44 2.03 -19.96 10.81
CA THR A 44 2.00 -18.50 10.90
C THR A 44 1.21 -17.90 9.74
N ILE A 45 1.30 -18.48 8.52
CA ILE A 45 0.47 -18.11 7.36
C ILE A 45 -1.02 -18.26 7.70
N GLU A 46 -1.40 -19.39 8.29
CA GLU A 46 -2.79 -19.68 8.66
C GLU A 46 -3.28 -18.83 9.85
N MET A 47 -2.38 -18.50 10.79
CA MET A 47 -2.68 -17.57 11.89
C MET A 47 -2.84 -16.13 11.37
N GLU A 48 -2.01 -15.70 10.43
CA GLU A 48 -2.18 -14.42 9.74
C GLU A 48 -3.57 -14.32 9.09
N ALA A 49 -3.95 -15.36 8.35
CA ALA A 49 -5.28 -15.41 7.73
C ALA A 49 -6.41 -15.42 8.76
N PHE A 50 -6.23 -16.08 9.92
CA PHE A 50 -7.20 -16.07 11.02
C PHE A 50 -7.33 -14.69 11.67
N SER A 51 -6.24 -13.98 11.92
CA SER A 51 -6.28 -12.73 12.67
C SER A 51 -6.90 -11.56 11.89
N ARG A 52 -6.63 -11.47 10.58
CA ARG A 52 -6.94 -10.28 9.77
C ARG A 52 -8.43 -10.00 9.55
N PRO A 53 -9.35 -10.97 9.47
CA PRO A 53 -10.78 -10.68 9.48
C PRO A 53 -11.27 -9.91 10.70
N LEU A 54 -10.55 -9.95 11.83
CA LEU A 54 -10.89 -9.17 13.03
C LEU A 54 -10.90 -7.65 12.78
N TRP A 55 -10.12 -7.15 11.80
CA TRP A 55 -10.17 -5.74 11.40
C TRP A 55 -11.54 -5.28 10.90
N ALA A 56 -12.42 -6.22 10.52
CA ALA A 56 -13.82 -5.93 10.16
C ALA A 56 -14.81 -6.46 11.19
N LEU A 57 -14.56 -7.66 11.73
CA LEU A 57 -15.49 -8.32 12.65
C LEU A 57 -15.57 -7.60 14.01
N ALA A 58 -14.44 -7.17 14.58
CA ALA A 58 -14.46 -6.45 15.86
C ALA A 58 -15.27 -5.14 15.77
N PRO A 59 -15.01 -4.24 14.79
CA PRO A 59 -15.86 -3.07 14.58
C PRO A 59 -17.34 -3.42 14.34
N PHE A 60 -17.62 -4.49 13.60
CA PHE A 60 -18.99 -4.93 13.33
C PHE A 60 -19.71 -5.34 14.64
N TRP A 61 -19.05 -6.10 15.50
CA TRP A 61 -19.60 -6.49 16.80
C TRP A 61 -19.78 -5.28 17.73
N THR A 62 -18.78 -4.38 17.79
CA THR A 62 -18.86 -3.11 18.54
C THR A 62 -20.07 -2.28 18.11
N GLY A 63 -20.36 -2.23 16.82
CA GLY A 63 -21.51 -1.52 16.27
C GLY A 63 -22.85 -2.24 16.40
N GLY A 64 -22.94 -3.31 17.23
CA GLY A 64 -24.15 -4.06 17.51
C GLY A 64 -24.50 -5.14 16.49
N GLY A 65 -23.61 -5.38 15.51
CA GLY A 65 -23.78 -6.44 14.52
C GLY A 65 -23.61 -7.84 15.15
N ARG A 66 -24.25 -8.84 14.53
CA ARG A 66 -24.12 -10.24 14.94
C ARG A 66 -23.71 -11.09 13.74
N ALA A 67 -22.65 -11.87 13.91
CA ALA A 67 -22.18 -12.91 13.01
C ALA A 67 -21.85 -14.13 13.89
N ASP A 68 -22.89 -14.84 14.31
CA ASP A 68 -22.82 -15.87 15.37
C ASP A 68 -21.83 -17.00 14.99
N ASP A 69 -21.73 -17.37 13.71
CA ASP A 69 -20.76 -18.35 13.25
C ASP A 69 -19.32 -17.86 13.46
N PHE A 70 -19.01 -16.62 13.09
CA PHE A 70 -17.71 -16.02 13.33
C PHE A 70 -17.41 -15.87 14.83
N LEU A 71 -18.38 -15.41 15.65
CA LEU A 71 -18.19 -15.32 17.09
C LEU A 71 -17.80 -16.66 17.70
N ARG A 72 -18.50 -17.75 17.31
CA ARG A 72 -18.19 -19.10 17.77
C ARG A 72 -16.78 -19.54 17.34
N ILE A 73 -16.41 -19.32 16.07
CA ILE A 73 -15.09 -19.65 15.53
C ILE A 73 -14.00 -18.89 16.29
N TYR A 74 -14.13 -17.57 16.43
CA TYR A 74 -13.10 -16.75 17.06
C TYR A 74 -12.92 -17.04 18.54
N ARG A 75 -13.99 -17.28 19.31
CA ARG A 75 -13.88 -17.69 20.72
C ARG A 75 -13.14 -19.01 20.85
N LYS A 76 -13.52 -20.01 20.04
CA LYS A 76 -12.84 -21.30 20.01
C LYS A 76 -11.40 -21.16 19.53
N GLY A 77 -11.16 -20.38 18.47
CA GLY A 77 -9.84 -20.17 17.86
C GLY A 77 -8.86 -19.43 18.79
N LEU A 78 -9.34 -18.43 19.53
CA LEU A 78 -8.52 -17.73 20.54
C LEU A 78 -8.09 -18.70 21.65
N ALA A 79 -9.02 -19.52 22.14
CA ALA A 79 -8.72 -20.52 23.17
C ALA A 79 -7.72 -21.57 22.65
N SER A 80 -7.98 -22.20 21.50
CA SER A 80 -7.13 -23.27 20.97
C SER A 80 -5.80 -22.77 20.40
N GLY A 81 -5.75 -21.56 19.83
CA GLY A 81 -4.53 -20.99 19.28
C GLY A 81 -3.51 -20.54 20.32
N THR A 82 -3.94 -20.26 21.54
CA THR A 82 -3.07 -19.83 22.64
C THR A 82 -2.82 -20.90 23.71
N ASP A 83 -3.47 -22.06 23.60
CA ASP A 83 -3.24 -23.18 24.50
C ASP A 83 -2.04 -24.03 24.00
N PRO A 84 -0.92 -24.11 24.74
CA PRO A 84 0.25 -24.89 24.35
C PRO A 84 -0.02 -26.39 24.16
N GLU A 85 -1.07 -26.94 24.79
CA GLU A 85 -1.47 -28.35 24.66
C GLU A 85 -2.37 -28.60 23.43
N SER A 86 -2.84 -27.54 22.79
CA SER A 86 -3.70 -27.64 21.61
C SER A 86 -2.91 -28.02 20.35
N PRO A 87 -3.44 -28.92 19.49
CA PRO A 87 -2.83 -29.22 18.19
C PRO A 87 -2.84 -28.01 17.24
N GLU A 88 -3.63 -26.99 17.54
CA GLU A 88 -3.72 -25.74 16.77
C GLU A 88 -2.95 -24.58 17.40
N TYR A 89 -2.13 -24.83 18.42
CA TYR A 89 -1.29 -23.81 19.04
C TYR A 89 -0.49 -23.02 17.99
N TRP A 90 -0.53 -21.69 18.07
CA TRP A 90 0.17 -20.81 17.14
C TRP A 90 1.69 -20.87 17.28
N GLY A 91 2.19 -21.38 18.42
CA GLY A 91 3.61 -21.49 18.75
C GLY A 91 4.12 -20.28 19.53
N ASP A 92 5.32 -20.45 20.08
CA ASP A 92 6.05 -19.39 20.75
C ASP A 92 6.74 -18.51 19.70
N PRO A 93 6.54 -17.18 19.74
CA PRO A 93 7.25 -16.25 18.85
C PRO A 93 8.75 -16.20 19.13
N ASN A 94 9.55 -15.85 18.12
CA ASN A 94 10.95 -15.51 18.23
C ASN A 94 11.17 -14.02 17.94
N ASP A 95 12.41 -13.54 18.06
CA ASP A 95 12.74 -12.18 17.65
C ASP A 95 12.36 -11.93 16.18
N TYR A 96 11.75 -10.78 15.90
CA TYR A 96 11.29 -10.37 14.58
C TYR A 96 10.21 -11.27 13.95
N ASP A 97 9.45 -12.01 14.75
CA ASP A 97 8.44 -12.96 14.28
C ASP A 97 7.22 -12.25 13.67
N GLN A 98 6.70 -12.81 12.57
CA GLN A 98 5.46 -12.33 11.93
C GLN A 98 4.25 -12.40 12.88
N LEU A 99 4.23 -13.31 13.84
CA LEU A 99 3.16 -13.43 14.84
C LEU A 99 2.90 -12.11 15.59
N PHE A 100 3.93 -11.28 15.80
CA PHE A 100 3.78 -9.96 16.44
C PHE A 100 2.94 -8.99 15.61
N VAL A 101 2.98 -9.07 14.29
CA VAL A 101 2.15 -8.27 13.39
C VAL A 101 0.68 -8.60 13.59
N GLU A 102 0.39 -9.89 13.75
CA GLU A 102 -0.97 -10.40 13.86
C GLU A 102 -1.58 -10.16 15.24
N MET A 103 -0.75 -10.02 16.28
CA MET A 103 -1.21 -9.61 17.62
C MET A 103 -1.94 -8.27 17.62
N ALA A 104 -1.64 -7.37 16.67
CA ALA A 104 -2.33 -6.08 16.57
C ALA A 104 -3.83 -6.21 16.33
N ALA A 105 -4.25 -7.15 15.46
CA ALA A 105 -5.68 -7.40 15.20
C ALA A 105 -6.39 -7.98 16.42
N LEU A 106 -5.72 -8.90 17.15
CA LEU A 106 -6.23 -9.48 18.40
C LEU A 106 -6.38 -8.41 19.49
N ALA A 107 -5.33 -7.58 19.64
CA ALA A 107 -5.32 -6.47 20.60
C ALA A 107 -6.44 -5.46 20.32
N CYS A 108 -6.63 -5.06 19.06
CA CYS A 108 -7.72 -4.16 18.69
C CYS A 108 -9.09 -4.78 18.95
N ALA A 109 -9.28 -6.08 18.70
CA ALA A 109 -10.53 -6.75 19.00
C ALA A 109 -10.83 -6.75 20.53
N ILE A 110 -9.81 -6.95 21.36
CA ILE A 110 -9.97 -6.85 22.84
C ILE A 110 -10.31 -5.41 23.25
N LEU A 111 -9.67 -4.40 22.64
CA LEU A 111 -9.93 -2.99 22.96
C LEU A 111 -11.31 -2.51 22.51
N GLU A 112 -11.79 -2.99 21.36
CA GLU A 112 -13.04 -2.53 20.75
C GLU A 112 -14.27 -3.28 21.27
N THR A 113 -14.16 -4.60 21.52
CA THR A 113 -15.30 -5.47 21.86
C THR A 113 -14.88 -6.60 22.81
N PRO A 114 -14.42 -6.29 24.04
CA PRO A 114 -14.02 -7.31 25.01
C PRO A 114 -15.16 -8.28 25.34
N GLU A 115 -16.41 -7.84 25.34
CA GLU A 115 -17.61 -8.66 25.56
C GLU A 115 -17.81 -9.74 24.48
N SER A 116 -17.23 -9.56 23.29
CA SER A 116 -17.32 -10.53 22.20
C SER A 116 -16.19 -11.56 22.22
N VAL A 117 -14.95 -11.14 22.53
CA VAL A 117 -13.74 -11.94 22.33
C VAL A 117 -12.95 -12.27 23.60
N TRP A 118 -13.14 -11.50 24.69
CA TRP A 118 -12.41 -11.69 25.95
C TRP A 118 -13.30 -12.22 27.07
N GLU A 119 -14.40 -11.53 27.39
CA GLU A 119 -15.26 -11.89 28.53
C GLU A 119 -15.81 -13.31 28.47
N PRO A 120 -16.17 -13.87 27.28
CA PRO A 120 -16.69 -15.22 27.18
C PRO A 120 -15.67 -16.33 27.43
N LEU A 121 -14.36 -16.01 27.46
CA LEU A 121 -13.30 -16.98 27.73
C LEU A 121 -13.27 -17.35 29.21
N THR A 122 -12.89 -18.58 29.52
CA THR A 122 -12.61 -19.03 30.90
C THR A 122 -11.37 -18.34 31.45
N ASP A 123 -11.16 -18.38 32.76
CA ASP A 123 -9.96 -17.77 33.38
C ASP A 123 -8.65 -18.39 32.86
N ALA A 124 -8.65 -19.70 32.57
CA ALA A 124 -7.49 -20.39 31.99
C ALA A 124 -7.21 -19.94 30.55
N GLU A 125 -8.23 -19.80 29.72
CA GLU A 125 -8.12 -19.31 28.34
C GLU A 125 -7.66 -17.85 28.31
N LYS A 126 -8.19 -17.00 29.20
CA LYS A 126 -7.74 -15.60 29.38
C LYS A 126 -6.27 -15.54 29.77
N ALA A 127 -5.84 -16.39 30.70
CA ALA A 127 -4.44 -16.46 31.12
C ALA A 127 -3.53 -16.90 29.98
N ASN A 128 -3.92 -17.89 29.17
CA ASN A 128 -3.18 -18.33 28.00
C ASN A 128 -3.06 -17.23 26.93
N LEU A 129 -4.17 -16.59 26.58
CA LEU A 129 -4.21 -15.50 25.61
C LEU A 129 -3.35 -14.30 26.06
N ALA A 130 -3.51 -13.89 27.33
CA ALA A 130 -2.71 -12.80 27.86
C ALA A 130 -1.20 -13.13 27.88
N LYS A 131 -0.82 -14.35 28.31
CA LYS A 131 0.56 -14.82 28.31
C LYS A 131 1.15 -14.85 26.90
N TRP A 132 0.37 -15.33 25.91
CA TRP A 132 0.82 -15.39 24.53
C TRP A 132 1.00 -13.97 23.94
N LEU A 133 0.07 -13.05 24.18
CA LEU A 133 0.20 -11.66 23.76
C LEU A 133 1.38 -10.95 24.44
N ASP A 134 1.63 -11.20 25.73
CA ASP A 134 2.72 -10.59 26.47
C ASP A 134 4.13 -10.99 25.93
N THR A 135 4.23 -12.09 25.17
CA THR A 135 5.51 -12.50 24.55
C THR A 135 6.14 -11.39 23.71
N ILE A 136 5.35 -10.50 23.09
CA ILE A 136 5.85 -9.35 22.33
C ILE A 136 6.73 -8.40 23.17
N ASN A 137 6.55 -8.39 24.50
CA ASN A 137 7.34 -7.59 25.42
C ASN A 137 8.73 -8.19 25.70
N HIS A 138 8.94 -9.46 25.36
CA HIS A 138 10.17 -10.21 25.67
C HIS A 138 11.06 -10.45 24.45
N HIS A 139 10.66 -9.95 23.27
CA HIS A 139 11.38 -10.13 22.01
C HIS A 139 11.72 -8.81 21.33
N ASP A 140 12.72 -8.87 20.44
CA ASP A 140 13.10 -7.74 19.61
C ASP A 140 12.13 -7.58 18.42
N LEU A 141 11.77 -6.34 18.16
CA LEU A 141 10.99 -5.93 16.98
C LEU A 141 11.86 -5.03 16.08
N PRO A 142 11.66 -5.08 14.76
CA PRO A 142 12.33 -4.13 13.88
C PRO A 142 11.88 -2.70 14.20
N GLY A 143 12.83 -1.76 14.22
CA GLY A 143 12.57 -0.33 14.44
C GLY A 143 11.79 0.27 13.27
N CYS A 144 10.51 -0.04 13.18
CA CYS A 144 9.56 0.47 12.19
C CYS A 144 8.14 0.46 12.77
N ASN A 145 7.11 0.59 11.93
CA ASN A 145 5.71 0.55 12.35
C ASN A 145 5.35 -0.62 13.30
N TRP A 146 6.16 -1.68 13.37
CA TRP A 146 5.96 -2.82 14.26
C TRP A 146 5.95 -2.44 15.75
N LEU A 147 6.64 -1.38 16.15
CA LEU A 147 6.60 -0.91 17.54
C LEU A 147 5.18 -0.57 17.98
N LEU A 148 4.33 -0.13 17.05
CA LEU A 148 2.93 0.18 17.33
C LEU A 148 2.09 -1.07 17.64
N PHE A 149 2.49 -2.26 17.17
CA PHE A 149 1.82 -3.51 17.53
C PHE A 149 2.00 -3.80 19.03
N ARG A 150 3.22 -3.67 19.56
CA ARG A 150 3.49 -3.84 21.00
C ARG A 150 2.74 -2.81 21.84
N VAL A 151 2.65 -1.58 21.35
CA VAL A 151 1.85 -0.54 22.02
C VAL A 151 0.39 -0.95 22.13
N LEU A 152 -0.23 -1.42 21.04
CA LEU A 152 -1.62 -1.87 21.02
C LEU A 152 -1.86 -3.08 21.93
N VAL A 153 -0.92 -4.04 21.94
CA VAL A 153 -1.00 -5.21 22.82
C VAL A 153 -0.98 -4.80 24.29
N ASN A 154 -0.07 -3.90 24.69
CA ASN A 154 -0.01 -3.43 26.08
C ASN A 154 -1.26 -2.64 26.48
N LEU A 155 -1.82 -1.81 25.58
CA LEU A 155 -3.09 -1.13 25.83
C LEU A 155 -4.24 -2.12 26.00
N ALA A 156 -4.26 -3.19 25.20
CA ALA A 156 -5.29 -4.22 25.31
C ALA A 156 -5.20 -4.99 26.63
N LEU A 157 -4.00 -5.43 27.01
CA LEU A 157 -3.76 -6.13 28.28
C LEU A 157 -4.13 -5.26 29.49
N ASP A 158 -3.72 -3.98 29.48
CA ASP A 158 -4.07 -3.00 30.53
C ASP A 158 -5.59 -2.82 30.63
N SER A 159 -6.30 -2.72 29.50
CA SER A 159 -7.75 -2.51 29.47
C SER A 159 -8.57 -3.64 30.10
N VAL A 160 -8.03 -4.86 30.12
CA VAL A 160 -8.67 -6.05 30.71
C VAL A 160 -8.02 -6.48 32.03
N GLY A 161 -7.15 -5.65 32.61
CA GLY A 161 -6.51 -5.84 33.92
C GLY A 161 -5.47 -6.97 33.95
N MET A 162 -4.87 -7.32 32.83
CA MET A 162 -3.81 -8.31 32.73
C MET A 162 -2.43 -7.67 32.84
N PRO A 163 -1.38 -8.43 33.25
CA PRO A 163 -0.02 -7.92 33.26
C PRO A 163 0.40 -7.38 31.89
N CYS A 164 1.04 -6.20 31.86
CA CYS A 164 1.48 -5.51 30.66
C CYS A 164 2.73 -4.67 30.94
N ASP A 165 3.48 -4.28 29.89
CA ASP A 165 4.65 -3.39 30.00
C ASP A 165 4.36 -2.01 29.38
N MET A 166 3.64 -1.18 30.14
CA MET A 166 3.31 0.19 29.70
C MET A 166 4.56 1.09 29.62
N ALA A 167 5.64 0.76 30.34
CA ALA A 167 6.89 1.51 30.24
C ALA A 167 7.57 1.26 28.87
N ARG A 168 7.57 0.02 28.41
CA ARG A 168 8.09 -0.35 27.08
C ARG A 168 7.21 0.24 25.98
N ALA A 169 5.89 0.18 26.11
CA ALA A 169 4.97 0.84 25.19
C ALA A 169 5.22 2.35 25.08
N ALA A 170 5.45 3.03 26.20
CA ALA A 170 5.79 4.46 26.22
C ALA A 170 7.15 4.76 25.55
N ALA A 171 8.14 3.87 25.73
CA ALA A 171 9.44 3.98 25.06
C ALA A 171 9.30 3.80 23.53
N ASP A 172 8.49 2.84 23.07
CA ASP A 172 8.19 2.64 21.65
C ASP A 172 7.52 3.85 21.04
N MET A 173 6.54 4.44 21.73
CA MET A 173 5.88 5.67 21.25
C MET A 173 6.86 6.84 21.17
N ALA A 174 7.81 6.95 22.11
CA ALA A 174 8.86 7.97 22.04
C ALA A 174 9.83 7.73 20.87
N GLU A 175 10.05 6.47 20.49
CA GLU A 175 10.86 6.14 19.31
C GLU A 175 10.10 6.49 18.01
N VAL A 176 8.81 6.12 17.89
CA VAL A 176 7.96 6.49 16.75
C VAL A 176 7.89 8.00 16.56
N ASP A 177 7.85 8.79 17.65
CA ASP A 177 7.84 10.26 17.58
C ASP A 177 9.08 10.85 16.88
N LYS A 178 10.23 10.17 16.91
CA LYS A 178 11.47 10.60 16.24
C LYS A 178 11.41 10.44 14.72
N TRP A 179 10.51 9.61 14.20
CA TRP A 179 10.34 9.36 12.76
C TRP A 179 9.44 10.38 12.08
N TYR A 180 8.89 11.30 12.86
CA TYR A 180 8.06 12.40 12.30
C TYR A 180 8.91 13.29 11.40
N VAL A 181 8.41 13.54 10.19
CA VAL A 181 9.09 14.39 9.19
C VAL A 181 8.51 15.79 9.20
N ALA A 182 7.34 15.98 8.65
CA ALA A 182 6.58 17.24 8.58
C ALA A 182 5.18 16.95 8.04
N ASP A 183 4.25 17.91 8.18
CA ASP A 183 2.90 17.87 7.59
C ASP A 183 2.12 16.58 7.88
N GLY A 184 2.38 15.96 9.01
CA GLY A 184 1.80 14.68 9.40
C GLY A 184 2.56 13.44 8.90
N TRP A 185 3.54 13.57 8.01
CA TRP A 185 4.28 12.42 7.47
C TRP A 185 5.33 11.88 8.44
N TYR A 186 5.55 10.55 8.35
CA TYR A 186 6.60 9.83 9.05
C TYR A 186 7.46 9.05 8.04
N SER A 187 8.73 8.83 8.36
CA SER A 187 9.47 7.69 7.81
C SER A 187 9.00 6.40 8.51
N ASP A 188 9.15 5.24 7.86
CA ASP A 188 8.78 3.96 8.47
C ASP A 188 9.93 3.37 9.31
N GLY A 189 10.48 4.18 10.18
CA GLY A 189 11.64 3.91 11.02
C GLY A 189 12.63 5.07 10.97
N PRO A 190 13.85 4.90 11.55
CA PRO A 190 14.91 5.89 11.45
C PRO A 190 15.21 6.26 10.00
N ALA A 191 15.23 7.56 9.69
CA ALA A 191 15.29 8.05 8.31
C ALA A 191 16.57 7.68 7.54
N ASP A 192 17.65 7.36 8.26
CA ASP A 192 18.91 6.86 7.72
C ASP A 192 18.91 5.36 7.41
N ILE A 193 17.93 4.61 7.95
CA ILE A 193 17.79 3.15 7.77
C ILE A 193 16.54 2.81 6.97
N LYS A 194 15.41 3.42 7.29
CA LYS A 194 14.09 3.17 6.70
C LYS A 194 13.39 4.48 6.31
N PRO A 195 13.89 5.20 5.28
CA PRO A 195 13.35 6.51 4.90
C PRO A 195 12.00 6.45 4.19
N GLN A 196 11.43 5.27 3.93
CA GLN A 196 10.24 5.09 3.11
C GLN A 196 9.04 5.87 3.65
N LYS A 197 8.40 6.59 2.74
CA LYS A 197 7.18 7.37 2.97
C LYS A 197 6.11 6.92 1.97
N ASP A 198 5.58 5.73 2.21
CA ASP A 198 4.61 5.04 1.37
C ASP A 198 3.29 4.79 2.12
N TYR A 199 2.51 3.81 1.70
CA TYR A 199 1.25 3.46 2.33
C TYR A 199 1.35 2.96 3.77
N TYR A 200 2.56 2.67 4.29
CA TYR A 200 2.73 2.42 5.74
C TYR A 200 2.47 3.67 6.58
N ASN A 201 2.44 4.87 5.98
CA ASN A 201 1.86 6.02 6.65
C ASN A 201 0.36 5.84 6.87
N PRO A 202 -0.52 5.81 5.82
CA PRO A 202 -1.96 5.81 6.05
C PRO A 202 -2.50 4.53 6.69
N TRP A 203 -2.04 3.33 6.31
CA TRP A 203 -2.65 2.09 6.82
C TRP A 203 -1.96 1.46 8.03
N ALA A 204 -0.83 2.01 8.48
CA ALA A 204 -0.12 1.57 9.69
C ALA A 204 0.11 2.75 10.63
N ILE A 205 1.15 3.57 10.45
CA ILE A 205 1.56 4.58 11.44
C ILE A 205 0.39 5.52 11.79
N GLN A 206 -0.23 6.14 10.81
CA GLN A 206 -1.35 7.05 11.03
C GLN A 206 -2.60 6.32 11.56
N TYR A 207 -2.91 5.16 11.01
CA TYR A 207 -4.03 4.35 11.47
C TYR A 207 -3.90 4.00 12.96
N TYR A 208 -2.73 3.48 13.37
CA TYR A 208 -2.48 3.10 14.76
C TYR A 208 -2.35 4.30 15.70
N THR A 209 -1.81 5.44 15.24
CA THR A 209 -1.79 6.67 16.04
C THR A 209 -3.19 7.25 16.24
N VAL A 210 -4.11 7.06 15.27
CA VAL A 210 -5.54 7.35 15.48
C VAL A 210 -6.12 6.47 16.57
N LEU A 211 -5.91 5.13 16.49
CA LEU A 211 -6.37 4.21 17.54
C LEU A 211 -5.80 4.57 18.90
N TYR A 212 -4.49 4.84 18.99
CA TYR A 212 -3.85 5.30 20.22
C TYR A 212 -4.51 6.58 20.77
N SER A 213 -4.82 7.54 19.90
CA SER A 213 -5.43 8.80 20.31
C SER A 213 -6.83 8.66 20.91
N VAL A 214 -7.46 7.51 20.72
CA VAL A 214 -8.76 7.15 21.32
C VAL A 214 -8.55 6.29 22.57
N PHE A 215 -7.84 5.19 22.45
CA PHE A 215 -7.69 4.21 23.55
C PHE A 215 -6.82 4.74 24.69
N ALA A 216 -5.77 5.52 24.39
CA ALA A 216 -4.89 6.12 25.39
C ALA A 216 -5.28 7.57 25.77
N ALA A 217 -6.44 8.08 25.32
CA ALA A 217 -6.85 9.47 25.56
C ALA A 217 -6.85 9.89 27.03
N LYS A 218 -7.17 8.96 27.96
CA LYS A 218 -7.21 9.22 29.39
C LYS A 218 -5.83 9.08 30.06
N SER A 219 -5.03 8.11 29.63
CA SER A 219 -3.73 7.79 30.23
C SER A 219 -2.60 8.68 29.69
N ASP A 220 -2.68 9.07 28.40
CA ASP A 220 -1.69 9.97 27.75
C ASP A 220 -2.39 11.06 26.90
N PRO A 221 -3.10 12.00 27.53
CA PRO A 221 -3.87 13.02 26.79
C PRO A 221 -3.01 13.96 25.95
N ALA A 222 -1.76 14.19 26.35
CA ALA A 222 -0.85 15.07 25.61
C ALA A 222 -0.44 14.47 24.27
N ARG A 223 -0.04 13.19 24.24
CA ARG A 223 0.32 12.49 23.01
C ARG A 223 -0.91 12.21 22.15
N ALA A 224 -2.05 11.89 22.76
CA ALA A 224 -3.32 11.76 22.03
C ALA A 224 -3.65 13.04 21.25
N ALA A 225 -3.53 14.23 21.88
CA ALA A 225 -3.75 15.51 21.22
C ALA A 225 -2.72 15.78 20.11
N LEU A 226 -1.45 15.46 20.33
CA LEU A 226 -0.38 15.59 19.34
C LEU A 226 -0.68 14.76 18.08
N TYR A 227 -1.10 13.49 18.25
CA TYR A 227 -1.40 12.62 17.12
C TYR A 227 -2.65 13.07 16.37
N ARG A 228 -3.68 13.55 17.05
CA ARG A 228 -4.86 14.13 16.39
C ARG A 228 -4.49 15.32 15.48
N ASP A 229 -3.56 16.18 15.91
CA ASP A 229 -3.04 17.27 15.06
C ASP A 229 -2.25 16.74 13.86
N ARG A 230 -1.30 15.80 14.07
CA ARG A 230 -0.49 15.21 13.00
C ARG A 230 -1.34 14.46 11.97
N VAL A 231 -2.30 13.65 12.44
CA VAL A 231 -3.28 12.91 11.61
C VAL A 231 -4.11 13.86 10.75
N THR A 232 -4.56 14.98 11.32
CA THR A 232 -5.34 15.99 10.58
C THR A 232 -4.51 16.60 9.46
N LYS A 233 -3.27 17.00 9.71
CA LYS A 233 -2.34 17.51 8.70
C LYS A 233 -2.06 16.46 7.61
N PHE A 234 -1.77 15.21 8.01
CA PHE A 234 -1.53 14.12 7.08
C PHE A 234 -2.72 13.89 6.14
N GLY A 235 -3.94 13.83 6.67
CA GLY A 235 -5.14 13.53 5.88
C GLY A 235 -5.42 14.57 4.79
N GLN A 236 -5.10 15.85 5.03
CA GLN A 236 -5.18 16.90 4.03
C GLN A 236 -4.18 16.71 2.88
N GLN A 237 -3.00 16.19 3.19
CA GLN A 237 -1.95 15.90 2.19
C GLN A 237 -2.24 14.60 1.44
N PHE A 238 -2.65 13.55 2.15
CA PHE A 238 -2.86 12.21 1.61
C PHE A 238 -4.03 12.12 0.62
N ALA A 239 -5.04 12.98 0.75
CA ALA A 239 -6.16 13.05 -0.20
C ALA A 239 -5.70 13.30 -1.65
N ARG A 240 -4.54 13.91 -1.85
CA ARG A 240 -3.93 14.12 -3.17
C ARG A 240 -3.49 12.84 -3.87
N TRP A 241 -3.40 11.72 -3.14
CA TRP A 241 -3.02 10.42 -3.71
C TRP A 241 -4.20 9.69 -4.37
N PHE A 242 -5.41 10.22 -4.27
CA PHE A 242 -6.60 9.67 -4.93
C PHE A 242 -6.97 10.46 -6.17
N ASP A 243 -7.32 9.77 -7.25
CA ASP A 243 -7.94 10.42 -8.40
C ASP A 243 -9.46 10.56 -8.21
N GLU A 244 -10.11 11.25 -9.14
CA GLU A 244 -11.54 11.54 -9.05
C GLU A 244 -12.43 10.29 -9.16
N ASN A 245 -11.92 9.19 -9.71
CA ASN A 245 -12.63 7.92 -9.89
C ASN A 245 -12.36 6.93 -8.76
N GLY A 246 -11.52 7.29 -7.80
CA GLY A 246 -11.22 6.48 -6.64
C GLY A 246 -9.99 5.57 -6.78
N ALA A 247 -9.26 5.62 -7.91
CA ALA A 247 -7.96 5.01 -7.97
C ALA A 247 -7.01 5.75 -7.03
N ALA A 248 -6.21 5.01 -6.27
CA ALA A 248 -5.14 5.57 -5.47
C ALA A 248 -3.79 5.36 -6.16
N LEU A 249 -2.82 6.23 -5.87
CA LEU A 249 -1.50 6.19 -6.45
C LEU A 249 -0.86 4.81 -6.24
N PRO A 250 -0.47 4.07 -7.29
CA PRO A 250 0.19 2.78 -7.16
C PRO A 250 1.69 2.99 -6.87
N PHE A 251 2.04 3.23 -5.60
CA PHE A 251 3.40 3.59 -5.20
C PHE A 251 3.82 2.84 -3.93
N GLY A 252 5.02 2.29 -3.92
CA GLY A 252 5.59 1.61 -2.77
C GLY A 252 5.19 0.13 -2.67
N ARG A 253 5.36 -0.41 -1.47
CA ARG A 253 5.23 -1.84 -1.13
C ARG A 253 3.85 -2.19 -0.59
N SER A 254 3.61 -3.51 -0.46
CA SER A 254 2.40 -4.11 0.13
C SER A 254 1.10 -3.70 -0.56
N LEU A 255 1.18 -3.39 -1.84
CA LEU A 255 0.03 -2.92 -2.62
C LEU A 255 -1.11 -3.94 -2.73
N THR A 256 -0.84 -5.22 -2.39
CA THR A 256 -1.86 -6.27 -2.30
C THR A 256 -2.92 -5.98 -1.22
N TYR A 257 -2.68 -5.05 -0.29
CA TYR A 257 -3.66 -4.63 0.72
C TYR A 257 -4.80 -3.76 0.15
N ARG A 258 -4.73 -3.34 -1.11
CA ARG A 258 -5.80 -2.78 -1.95
C ARG A 258 -6.75 -1.83 -1.23
N ILE A 259 -7.91 -2.33 -0.77
CA ILE A 259 -8.96 -1.55 -0.11
C ILE A 259 -8.49 -0.85 1.17
N GLY A 260 -7.36 -1.27 1.74
CA GLY A 260 -6.71 -0.59 2.85
C GLY A 260 -6.23 0.82 2.52
N GLN A 261 -6.12 1.19 1.24
CA GLN A 261 -5.72 2.53 0.82
C GLN A 261 -6.61 3.64 1.41
N SER A 262 -7.89 3.38 1.60
CA SER A 262 -8.84 4.35 2.20
C SER A 262 -9.11 4.14 3.70
N ALA A 263 -8.52 3.11 4.34
CA ALA A 263 -8.75 2.77 5.74
C ALA A 263 -8.40 3.91 6.72
N PHE A 264 -7.41 4.73 6.39
CA PHE A 264 -7.06 5.91 7.17
C PHE A 264 -8.25 6.84 7.40
N TYR A 265 -9.04 7.13 6.35
CA TYR A 265 -10.22 7.99 6.49
C TYR A 265 -11.33 7.33 7.30
N SER A 266 -11.43 5.99 7.25
CA SER A 266 -12.34 5.25 8.13
C SER A 266 -11.97 5.44 9.60
N ALA A 267 -10.68 5.35 9.92
CA ALA A 267 -10.19 5.58 11.27
C ALA A 267 -10.40 7.04 11.73
N CYS A 268 -10.18 8.02 10.85
CA CYS A 268 -10.47 9.43 11.15
C CYS A 268 -11.93 9.64 11.52
N ILE A 269 -12.85 9.12 10.72
CA ILE A 269 -14.30 9.24 10.95
C ILE A 269 -14.68 8.58 12.28
N TRP A 270 -14.18 7.36 12.54
CA TRP A 270 -14.42 6.64 13.79
C TRP A 270 -13.93 7.41 15.03
N ALA A 271 -12.79 8.06 14.93
CA ALA A 271 -12.21 8.86 16.02
C ALA A 271 -12.78 10.28 16.13
N GLY A 272 -13.74 10.67 15.29
CA GLY A 272 -14.28 12.02 15.24
C GLY A 272 -13.25 13.06 14.78
N LEU A 273 -12.36 12.69 13.85
CA LEU A 273 -11.37 13.57 13.23
C LEU A 273 -11.83 13.95 11.83
N GLU A 274 -11.70 15.23 11.50
CA GLU A 274 -12.13 15.79 10.22
C GLU A 274 -10.96 16.49 9.48
N PRO A 275 -9.95 15.74 9.00
CA PRO A 275 -8.93 16.30 8.12
C PRO A 275 -9.53 16.91 6.85
N LEU A 276 -10.68 16.39 6.41
CA LEU A 276 -11.54 16.87 5.34
C LEU A 276 -12.99 16.80 5.81
N PRO A 277 -13.92 17.54 5.18
CA PRO A 277 -15.35 17.41 5.49
C PRO A 277 -15.83 15.96 5.39
N LEU A 278 -16.68 15.53 6.33
CA LEU A 278 -17.21 14.15 6.39
C LEU A 278 -17.74 13.62 5.03
N PRO A 279 -18.54 14.38 4.24
CA PRO A 279 -18.98 13.92 2.93
C PRO A 279 -17.84 13.63 1.94
N VAL A 280 -16.74 14.37 2.02
CA VAL A 280 -15.56 14.20 1.17
C VAL A 280 -14.80 12.92 1.56
N MET A 281 -14.58 12.69 2.86
CA MET A 281 -13.96 11.47 3.36
C MET A 281 -14.79 10.24 2.99
N LYS A 282 -16.13 10.30 3.15
CA LYS A 282 -17.05 9.27 2.65
C LYS A 282 -16.88 9.05 1.14
N GLY A 283 -16.79 10.14 0.38
CA GLY A 283 -16.59 10.09 -1.07
C GLY A 283 -15.30 9.37 -1.47
N ILE A 284 -14.19 9.61 -0.77
CA ILE A 284 -12.90 8.92 -1.01
C ILE A 284 -13.08 7.42 -0.75
N ILE A 285 -13.63 7.04 0.41
CA ILE A 285 -13.81 5.63 0.79
C ILE A 285 -14.71 4.90 -0.22
N VAL A 286 -15.86 5.46 -0.53
CA VAL A 286 -16.85 4.83 -1.44
C VAL A 286 -16.31 4.68 -2.85
N ARG A 287 -15.66 5.71 -3.40
CA ARG A 287 -15.07 5.63 -4.75
C ARG A 287 -13.91 4.63 -4.79
N ASN A 288 -13.04 4.62 -3.78
CA ASN A 288 -11.93 3.68 -3.72
C ASN A 288 -12.42 2.23 -3.60
N LEU A 289 -13.37 1.93 -2.73
CA LEU A 289 -13.99 0.61 -2.63
C LEU A 289 -14.65 0.18 -3.95
N ASN A 290 -15.43 1.04 -4.59
CA ASN A 290 -16.06 0.73 -5.88
C ASN A 290 -15.02 0.51 -6.99
N TRP A 291 -13.91 1.27 -6.98
CA TRP A 291 -12.81 1.09 -7.93
C TRP A 291 -12.19 -0.31 -7.81
N TRP A 292 -12.00 -0.81 -6.58
CA TRP A 292 -11.50 -2.15 -6.31
C TRP A 292 -12.52 -3.24 -6.67
N LEU A 293 -13.79 -3.05 -6.31
CA LEU A 293 -14.86 -4.03 -6.58
C LEU A 293 -15.18 -4.20 -8.07
N ALA A 294 -14.77 -3.26 -8.91
CA ALA A 294 -14.87 -3.37 -10.36
C ALA A 294 -13.76 -4.24 -10.99
N ARG A 295 -12.80 -4.72 -10.19
CA ARG A 295 -11.64 -5.50 -10.64
C ARG A 295 -11.74 -6.96 -10.22
N PRO A 296 -11.09 -7.89 -10.95
CA PRO A 296 -11.06 -9.32 -10.60
C PRO A 296 -10.07 -9.57 -9.46
N ILE A 297 -10.37 -9.06 -8.25
CA ILE A 297 -9.54 -9.20 -7.05
C ILE A 297 -9.86 -10.45 -6.22
N PHE A 298 -10.94 -11.14 -6.56
CA PHE A 298 -11.35 -12.40 -5.94
C PHE A 298 -11.04 -13.58 -6.86
N ASP A 299 -10.79 -14.73 -6.27
CA ASP A 299 -10.80 -15.99 -7.01
C ASP A 299 -12.24 -16.47 -7.29
N ARG A 300 -12.37 -17.67 -7.89
CA ARG A 300 -13.67 -18.29 -8.20
C ARG A 300 -14.52 -18.62 -6.96
N ASP A 301 -13.89 -18.79 -5.79
CA ASP A 301 -14.53 -19.16 -4.55
C ASP A 301 -14.86 -17.92 -3.67
N GLY A 302 -14.52 -16.72 -4.16
CA GLY A 302 -14.80 -15.45 -3.51
C GLY A 302 -13.73 -15.00 -2.51
N VAL A 303 -12.57 -15.67 -2.47
CA VAL A 303 -11.44 -15.31 -1.61
C VAL A 303 -10.59 -14.23 -2.27
N LEU A 304 -10.11 -13.25 -1.49
CA LEU A 304 -9.19 -12.23 -1.98
C LEU A 304 -7.86 -12.87 -2.39
N THR A 305 -7.39 -12.48 -3.58
CA THR A 305 -6.13 -12.99 -4.13
C THR A 305 -4.94 -12.07 -3.88
N ILE A 306 -3.73 -12.61 -3.82
CA ILE A 306 -2.50 -11.82 -3.97
C ILE A 306 -2.48 -11.16 -5.34
N GLY A 307 -2.02 -9.92 -5.42
CA GLY A 307 -1.95 -9.13 -6.63
C GLY A 307 -2.46 -7.71 -6.43
N TYR A 308 -2.58 -6.95 -7.50
CA TYR A 308 -3.14 -5.59 -7.47
C TYR A 308 -4.43 -5.52 -8.29
N GLY A 309 -4.42 -5.11 -9.55
CA GLY A 309 -5.62 -5.04 -10.40
C GLY A 309 -6.22 -6.41 -10.74
N TYR A 310 -5.44 -7.47 -10.62
CA TYR A 310 -5.81 -8.87 -10.88
C TYR A 310 -4.89 -9.81 -10.08
N PRO A 311 -5.16 -11.13 -10.01
CA PRO A 311 -4.31 -12.10 -9.31
C PRO A 311 -2.93 -12.21 -9.97
N GLN A 312 -1.85 -11.88 -9.23
CA GLN A 312 -0.47 -12.09 -9.68
C GLN A 312 0.52 -12.09 -8.52
N GLN A 313 1.59 -12.91 -8.64
CA GLN A 313 2.62 -13.06 -7.61
C GLN A 313 3.84 -12.15 -7.84
N TYR A 314 4.12 -11.68 -9.07
CA TYR A 314 5.34 -10.93 -9.36
C TYR A 314 5.44 -9.57 -8.66
N MET A 315 4.32 -9.02 -8.20
CA MET A 315 4.31 -7.77 -7.45
C MET A 315 4.36 -7.99 -5.92
N ALA A 316 4.25 -9.24 -5.46
CA ALA A 316 4.18 -9.56 -4.04
C ALA A 316 5.54 -9.46 -3.36
N GLU A 317 5.54 -9.06 -2.11
CA GLU A 317 6.68 -9.14 -1.22
C GLU A 317 6.79 -10.55 -0.62
N GLN A 318 7.99 -10.87 -0.13
CA GLN A 318 8.29 -12.16 0.50
C GLN A 318 7.49 -12.45 1.79
N TYR A 319 6.73 -11.47 2.26
CA TYR A 319 5.85 -11.58 3.43
C TYR A 319 4.35 -11.50 3.07
N ASN A 320 3.98 -11.53 1.78
CA ASN A 320 2.59 -11.51 1.35
C ASN A 320 2.04 -12.94 1.23
N ALA A 321 1.56 -13.50 2.33
CA ALA A 321 0.86 -14.77 2.39
C ALA A 321 -0.58 -14.66 1.83
N PRO A 322 -1.27 -15.78 1.56
CA PRO A 322 -2.65 -15.77 1.05
C PRO A 322 -3.63 -14.92 1.88
N GLY A 323 -3.42 -14.81 3.19
CA GLY A 323 -4.21 -13.95 4.10
C GLY A 323 -3.87 -12.47 4.03
N SER A 324 -2.73 -12.10 3.45
CA SER A 324 -2.25 -10.70 3.44
C SER A 324 -3.23 -9.67 2.89
N PRO A 325 -4.01 -9.92 1.82
CA PRO A 325 -4.97 -8.95 1.30
C PRO A 325 -6.03 -8.52 2.31
N TYR A 326 -6.34 -9.37 3.29
CA TYR A 326 -7.33 -9.08 4.34
C TYR A 326 -6.87 -8.01 5.35
N TRP A 327 -5.61 -7.57 5.32
CA TRP A 327 -5.17 -6.35 6.00
C TRP A 327 -6.00 -5.12 5.59
N GLY A 328 -6.48 -5.11 4.35
CA GLY A 328 -7.32 -4.05 3.81
C GLY A 328 -8.68 -3.91 4.52
N LEU A 329 -9.13 -4.93 5.25
CA LEU A 329 -10.39 -4.90 6.01
C LEU A 329 -10.45 -3.82 7.10
N LYS A 330 -9.32 -3.19 7.44
CA LYS A 330 -9.27 -1.99 8.29
C LYS A 330 -10.21 -0.87 7.85
N VAL A 331 -10.59 -0.82 6.58
CA VAL A 331 -11.60 0.12 6.08
C VAL A 331 -12.96 -0.04 6.77
N PHE A 332 -13.25 -1.23 7.29
CA PHE A 332 -14.51 -1.54 7.97
C PHE A 332 -14.58 -1.08 9.43
N LEU A 333 -13.57 -0.37 9.96
CA LEU A 333 -13.65 0.26 11.28
C LEU A 333 -14.89 1.16 11.41
N LEU A 334 -15.42 1.66 10.30
CA LEU A 334 -16.70 2.38 10.22
C LEU A 334 -17.89 1.60 10.82
N LEU A 335 -17.87 0.27 10.78
CA LEU A 335 -18.97 -0.54 11.29
C LEU A 335 -19.15 -0.42 12.82
N ALA A 336 -18.13 0.08 13.54
CA ALA A 336 -18.24 0.40 14.97
C ALA A 336 -19.07 1.68 15.24
N LEU A 337 -19.35 2.49 14.21
CA LEU A 337 -20.14 3.70 14.38
C LEU A 337 -21.59 3.36 14.74
N PRO A 338 -22.23 4.14 15.65
CA PRO A 338 -23.65 3.96 15.97
C PRO A 338 -24.54 4.18 14.74
N ASP A 339 -25.74 3.62 14.77
CA ASP A 339 -26.66 3.60 13.62
C ASP A 339 -27.14 4.99 13.20
N ASP A 340 -27.15 5.95 14.12
CA ASP A 340 -27.53 7.34 13.91
C ASP A 340 -26.34 8.25 13.53
N HIS A 341 -25.13 7.70 13.39
CA HIS A 341 -23.96 8.50 13.06
C HIS A 341 -24.12 9.17 11.68
N PRO A 342 -23.78 10.48 11.56
CA PRO A 342 -23.97 11.27 10.32
C PRO A 342 -23.33 10.65 9.07
N PHE A 343 -22.29 9.84 9.22
CA PHE A 343 -21.67 9.12 8.10
C PHE A 343 -22.68 8.29 7.30
N TRP A 344 -23.65 7.65 7.97
CA TRP A 344 -24.60 6.75 7.30
C TRP A 344 -25.63 7.49 6.43
N THR A 345 -25.89 8.75 6.73
CA THR A 345 -26.88 9.58 6.01
C THR A 345 -26.23 10.63 5.09
N ALA A 346 -24.95 10.94 5.28
CA ALA A 346 -24.24 11.91 4.43
C ALA A 346 -24.16 11.44 2.98
N GLU A 347 -24.35 12.34 2.02
CA GLU A 347 -24.05 12.06 0.62
C GLU A 347 -22.54 12.12 0.38
N ALA A 348 -22.05 11.16 -0.45
CA ALA A 348 -20.64 11.11 -0.82
C ALA A 348 -20.29 12.29 -1.74
N ALA A 349 -19.43 13.18 -1.28
CA ALA A 349 -19.00 14.36 -2.07
C ALA A 349 -17.75 14.05 -2.92
N PRO A 350 -17.55 14.77 -4.04
CA PRO A 350 -16.30 14.73 -4.79
C PRO A 350 -15.12 15.27 -3.96
N LEU A 351 -13.91 15.08 -4.48
CA LEU A 351 -12.74 15.78 -3.95
C LEU A 351 -12.90 17.29 -4.11
N PRO A 352 -12.42 18.10 -3.16
CA PRO A 352 -12.43 19.56 -3.29
C PRO A 352 -11.67 20.04 -4.53
N VAL A 353 -12.12 21.14 -5.12
CA VAL A 353 -11.53 21.73 -6.33
C VAL A 353 -10.02 22.00 -6.18
N GLU A 354 -9.56 22.34 -4.97
CA GLU A 354 -8.15 22.57 -4.66
C GLU A 354 -7.29 21.30 -4.79
N LEU A 355 -7.91 20.13 -4.68
CA LEU A 355 -7.26 18.82 -4.83
C LEU A 355 -7.36 18.27 -6.25
N THR A 356 -8.32 18.74 -7.06
CA THR A 356 -8.56 18.24 -8.42
C THR A 356 -8.09 19.22 -9.50
N ARG A 357 -7.65 20.42 -9.10
CA ARG A 357 -7.13 21.42 -10.03
C ARG A 357 -5.98 20.86 -10.86
N VAL A 358 -6.10 20.98 -12.19
CA VAL A 358 -5.02 20.64 -13.13
C VAL A 358 -3.76 21.45 -12.78
N GLY A 359 -2.63 20.79 -12.67
CA GLY A 359 -1.36 21.41 -12.35
C GLY A 359 -0.47 20.58 -11.45
N VAL A 360 0.60 21.19 -11.00
CA VAL A 360 1.69 20.55 -10.25
C VAL A 360 1.66 21.02 -8.79
N THR A 361 1.88 20.10 -7.87
CA THR A 361 1.97 20.38 -6.42
C THR A 361 3.14 19.60 -5.83
N GLY A 362 4.08 20.30 -5.20
CA GLY A 362 5.14 19.66 -4.42
C GLY A 362 4.57 19.03 -3.14
N GLN A 363 5.05 17.85 -2.81
CA GLN A 363 4.79 17.15 -1.55
C GLN A 363 6.12 16.73 -0.92
N PRO A 364 6.94 17.68 -0.45
CA PRO A 364 8.29 17.41 0.02
C PRO A 364 8.35 16.47 1.21
N SER A 365 7.31 16.47 2.07
CA SER A 365 7.23 15.54 3.21
C SER A 365 7.07 14.07 2.79
N ALA A 366 6.64 13.81 1.55
CA ALA A 366 6.57 12.48 0.92
C ALA A 366 7.66 12.26 -0.14
N ASP A 367 8.56 13.22 -0.35
CA ASP A 367 9.58 13.24 -1.42
C ASP A 367 8.99 13.11 -2.84
N LEU A 368 7.78 13.61 -3.07
CA LEU A 368 7.08 13.50 -4.36
C LEU A 368 6.73 14.87 -4.93
N LEU A 369 6.68 14.92 -6.26
CA LEU A 369 6.02 15.97 -7.01
C LEU A 369 4.76 15.37 -7.64
N LEU A 370 3.59 15.90 -7.32
CA LEU A 370 2.31 15.41 -7.82
C LEU A 370 1.80 16.30 -8.95
N GLN A 371 1.17 15.68 -9.96
CA GLN A 371 0.53 16.40 -11.06
C GLN A 371 -0.85 15.84 -11.34
N ARG A 372 -1.86 16.73 -11.39
CA ARG A 372 -3.17 16.44 -11.97
C ARG A 372 -3.18 16.76 -13.44
N LEU A 373 -3.58 15.78 -14.26
CA LEU A 373 -3.78 15.95 -15.69
C LEU A 373 -5.22 16.42 -15.99
N PRO A 374 -5.49 16.96 -17.20
CA PRO A 374 -6.83 17.45 -17.55
C PRO A 374 -7.95 16.40 -17.55
N ASP A 375 -7.61 15.13 -17.73
CA ASP A 375 -8.53 13.98 -17.70
C ASP A 375 -8.67 13.34 -16.31
N GLY A 376 -8.19 14.01 -15.25
CA GLY A 376 -8.30 13.58 -13.87
C GLY A 376 -7.26 12.56 -13.41
N GLN A 377 -6.37 12.09 -14.28
CA GLN A 377 -5.25 11.23 -13.89
C GLN A 377 -4.31 11.93 -12.89
N LEU A 378 -3.66 11.13 -12.04
CA LEU A 378 -2.62 11.59 -11.15
C LEU A 378 -1.27 10.98 -11.56
N ASN A 379 -0.28 11.85 -11.78
CA ASN A 379 1.13 11.50 -11.86
C ASN A 379 1.83 11.82 -10.54
N ALA A 380 2.72 10.92 -10.10
CA ALA A 380 3.65 11.17 -9.01
C ALA A 380 5.09 10.95 -9.50
N TYR A 381 5.86 12.00 -9.51
CA TYR A 381 7.28 12.01 -9.87
C TYR A 381 8.10 11.59 -8.66
N SER A 382 8.87 10.51 -8.79
CA SER A 382 9.69 9.94 -7.73
C SER A 382 11.17 10.21 -7.96
N PRO A 383 11.89 10.70 -6.94
CA PRO A 383 13.33 10.85 -7.00
C PRO A 383 14.07 9.52 -6.93
N ALA A 384 13.42 8.41 -6.57
CA ALA A 384 14.05 7.13 -6.24
C ALA A 384 15.13 7.28 -5.14
N ASN A 385 14.77 7.96 -4.04
CA ASN A 385 15.71 8.32 -2.97
C ASN A 385 15.92 7.22 -1.92
N TYR A 386 15.40 6.01 -2.14
CA TYR A 386 15.56 4.89 -1.22
C TYR A 386 16.66 3.95 -1.73
N GLU A 387 17.81 3.94 -1.03
CA GLU A 387 18.99 3.19 -1.45
C GLU A 387 18.85 1.68 -1.25
N LYS A 388 18.20 1.28 -0.15
CA LYS A 388 18.10 -0.11 0.29
C LYS A 388 16.67 -0.52 0.56
N GLY A 389 16.33 -1.73 0.15
CA GLY A 389 15.11 -2.43 0.46
C GLY A 389 15.29 -3.91 0.23
N ASP A 390 14.72 -4.70 1.12
CA ASP A 390 14.76 -6.16 1.11
C ASP A 390 13.49 -6.81 0.54
N HIS A 391 12.57 -5.96 0.04
CA HIS A 391 11.31 -6.46 -0.50
C HIS A 391 11.42 -6.80 -1.98
N GLY A 392 10.62 -7.76 -2.41
CA GLY A 392 10.46 -8.09 -3.82
C GLY A 392 10.08 -6.88 -4.65
N GLN A 393 10.69 -6.72 -5.83
CA GLN A 393 10.40 -5.66 -6.80
C GLN A 393 10.61 -4.22 -6.26
N PHE A 394 11.57 -4.05 -5.35
CA PHE A 394 11.88 -2.76 -4.72
C PHE A 394 12.17 -1.66 -5.76
N VAL A 395 12.91 -2.02 -6.81
CA VAL A 395 13.29 -1.10 -7.88
C VAL A 395 12.07 -0.53 -8.60
N GLU A 396 11.11 -1.37 -8.94
CA GLU A 396 9.91 -0.95 -9.66
C GLU A 396 8.94 -0.18 -8.77
N LYS A 397 8.90 -0.50 -7.49
CA LYS A 397 8.01 0.14 -6.51
C LYS A 397 8.42 1.54 -6.13
N TYR A 398 9.72 1.88 -6.26
CA TYR A 398 10.26 3.18 -5.86
C TYR A 398 11.11 3.87 -6.93
N GLY A 399 11.61 3.13 -7.91
CA GLY A 399 12.60 3.59 -8.90
C GLY A 399 12.04 4.10 -10.23
N LYS A 400 10.72 4.02 -10.49
CA LYS A 400 10.11 4.60 -11.70
C LYS A 400 10.23 6.13 -11.68
N PHE A 401 10.33 6.75 -12.85
CA PHE A 401 10.32 8.21 -12.95
C PHE A 401 8.98 8.78 -12.52
N VAL A 402 7.89 8.18 -13.01
CA VAL A 402 6.51 8.63 -12.74
C VAL A 402 5.63 7.42 -12.50
N TYR A 403 4.84 7.48 -11.43
CA TYR A 403 3.74 6.56 -11.13
C TYR A 403 2.43 7.20 -11.53
N ASN A 404 1.53 6.44 -12.15
CA ASN A 404 0.29 6.98 -12.69
C ASN A 404 -0.92 6.13 -12.26
N THR A 405 -2.03 6.78 -11.88
CA THR A 405 -3.24 6.10 -11.37
C THR A 405 -4.01 5.31 -12.42
N ARG A 406 -3.72 5.47 -13.72
CA ARG A 406 -4.43 4.80 -14.83
C ARG A 406 -3.63 3.71 -15.51
N PHE A 407 -2.29 3.85 -15.51
CA PHE A 407 -1.42 2.88 -16.16
C PHE A 407 -0.77 1.90 -15.19
N GLY A 408 -0.84 2.19 -13.86
CA GLY A 408 -0.11 1.42 -12.88
C GLY A 408 1.40 1.51 -13.07
N PHE A 409 2.09 0.43 -12.80
CA PHE A 409 3.49 0.20 -13.18
C PHE A 409 3.73 -1.30 -13.40
N SER A 410 4.84 -1.64 -14.05
CA SER A 410 5.24 -3.03 -14.27
C SER A 410 6.31 -3.46 -13.28
N ALA A 411 6.16 -4.68 -12.73
CA ALA A 411 7.16 -5.40 -11.96
C ALA A 411 7.94 -6.34 -12.91
N SER A 412 9.26 -6.33 -12.81
CA SER A 412 10.10 -7.17 -13.66
C SER A 412 9.96 -8.66 -13.32
N ARG A 413 10.08 -9.52 -14.35
CA ARG A 413 10.26 -10.96 -14.18
C ARG A 413 11.73 -11.35 -14.16
N SER A 414 12.54 -10.62 -14.94
CA SER A 414 13.98 -10.79 -15.07
C SER A 414 14.57 -9.56 -15.75
N TYR A 415 15.86 -9.35 -15.61
CA TYR A 415 16.61 -8.31 -16.29
C TYR A 415 17.45 -8.83 -17.47
N VAL A 416 17.26 -10.09 -17.87
CA VAL A 416 17.98 -10.69 -19.02
C VAL A 416 17.53 -10.09 -20.35
N GLN A 417 16.26 -9.71 -20.47
CA GLN A 417 15.69 -9.14 -21.69
C GLN A 417 14.86 -7.92 -21.35
N LEU A 418 14.83 -6.95 -22.27
CA LEU A 418 14.05 -5.72 -22.11
C LEU A 418 12.55 -6.00 -21.86
N GLU A 419 11.99 -6.99 -22.57
CA GLU A 419 10.60 -7.40 -22.47
C GLU A 419 10.27 -8.03 -21.10
N GLN A 420 11.24 -8.75 -20.48
CA GLN A 420 11.08 -9.32 -19.13
C GLN A 420 11.28 -8.27 -18.04
N ALA A 421 12.15 -7.30 -18.28
CA ALA A 421 12.37 -6.18 -17.37
C ALA A 421 11.15 -5.24 -17.34
N ALA A 422 10.39 -5.16 -18.46
CA ALA A 422 9.18 -4.35 -18.59
C ALA A 422 9.38 -2.93 -17.99
N PRO A 423 10.35 -2.13 -18.48
CA PRO A 423 10.84 -0.93 -17.80
C PRO A 423 9.97 0.30 -18.08
N ASP A 424 8.64 0.18 -17.97
CA ASP A 424 7.74 1.31 -18.15
C ASP A 424 8.09 2.47 -17.20
N SER A 425 7.98 3.69 -17.72
CA SER A 425 8.36 4.91 -17.00
C SER A 425 9.79 4.91 -16.46
N MET A 426 10.75 4.33 -17.22
CA MET A 426 12.18 4.26 -16.91
C MET A 426 13.04 4.51 -18.15
N LEU A 427 14.29 4.95 -17.92
CA LEU A 427 15.37 4.85 -18.90
C LEU A 427 16.14 3.55 -18.61
N ALA A 428 16.08 2.59 -19.54
CA ALA A 428 16.71 1.29 -19.44
C ALA A 428 17.95 1.22 -20.33
N PHE A 429 19.08 0.75 -19.81
CA PHE A 429 20.32 0.50 -20.55
C PHE A 429 20.46 -0.99 -20.84
N VAL A 430 20.76 -1.35 -22.08
CA VAL A 430 21.03 -2.75 -22.46
C VAL A 430 22.53 -2.90 -22.75
N ILE A 431 23.17 -3.79 -21.98
CA ILE A 431 24.59 -4.09 -22.04
C ILE A 431 24.73 -5.62 -22.05
N ASP A 432 25.31 -6.18 -23.10
CA ASP A 432 25.50 -7.63 -23.28
C ASP A 432 24.22 -8.44 -23.06
N GLY A 433 23.08 -7.91 -23.51
CA GLY A 433 21.77 -8.55 -23.36
C GLY A 433 21.09 -8.36 -21.99
N TRP A 434 21.77 -7.76 -21.02
CA TRP A 434 21.19 -7.44 -19.71
C TRP A 434 20.62 -6.03 -19.67
N THR A 435 19.51 -5.87 -18.97
CA THR A 435 18.82 -4.59 -18.78
C THR A 435 19.18 -3.98 -17.44
N PHE A 436 19.59 -2.73 -17.42
CA PHE A 436 19.93 -1.96 -16.22
C PHE A 436 19.06 -0.70 -16.15
N VAL A 437 18.47 -0.46 -15.00
CA VAL A 437 17.55 0.66 -14.75
C VAL A 437 17.97 1.46 -13.52
N ARG A 438 17.32 2.59 -13.27
CA ARG A 438 17.50 3.38 -12.05
C ARG A 438 17.01 2.57 -10.85
N ARG A 439 17.91 2.19 -9.95
CA ARG A 439 17.60 1.51 -8.69
C ARG A 439 17.38 2.49 -7.55
N HIS A 440 18.24 3.49 -7.46
CA HIS A 440 18.13 4.63 -6.55
C HIS A 440 18.85 5.83 -7.17
N SER A 441 18.67 7.01 -6.57
CA SER A 441 19.40 8.23 -6.91
C SER A 441 20.46 8.53 -5.84
N ASP A 442 21.68 8.85 -6.29
CA ASP A 442 22.76 9.32 -5.41
C ASP A 442 22.44 10.70 -4.82
N ARG A 443 21.70 11.49 -5.59
CA ARG A 443 21.29 12.84 -5.23
C ARG A 443 20.00 13.22 -5.96
N PHE A 444 19.14 14.01 -5.33
CA PHE A 444 17.99 14.63 -5.96
C PHE A 444 17.72 16.03 -5.45
N VAL A 445 17.00 16.81 -6.25
CA VAL A 445 16.46 18.12 -5.89
C VAL A 445 15.00 18.18 -6.34
N LEU A 446 14.09 18.34 -5.39
CA LEU A 446 12.67 18.58 -5.64
C LEU A 446 12.46 20.10 -5.72
N MET A 447 12.12 20.60 -6.90
CA MET A 447 11.73 21.99 -7.14
C MET A 447 10.21 22.09 -7.20
N GLY A 448 9.66 23.30 -7.14
CA GLY A 448 8.21 23.48 -7.17
C GLY A 448 7.50 22.97 -8.41
N ASP A 449 8.21 22.87 -9.55
CA ASP A 449 7.67 22.54 -10.87
C ASP A 449 8.40 21.41 -11.58
N ARG A 450 9.49 20.87 -11.01
CA ARG A 450 10.31 19.83 -11.62
C ARG A 450 11.10 19.03 -10.61
N LEU A 451 11.63 17.88 -11.03
CA LEU A 451 12.48 17.01 -10.23
C LEU A 451 13.79 16.73 -10.97
N LEU A 452 14.93 16.97 -10.30
CA LEU A 452 16.26 16.60 -10.78
C LEU A 452 16.78 15.41 -9.96
N SER A 453 17.40 14.41 -10.63
CA SER A 453 18.03 13.27 -9.95
C SER A 453 19.33 12.84 -10.66
N GLU A 454 20.34 12.45 -9.87
CA GLU A 454 21.59 11.85 -10.34
C GLU A 454 21.62 10.38 -9.89
N TRP A 455 21.96 9.47 -10.80
CA TRP A 455 21.92 8.04 -10.54
C TRP A 455 22.89 7.23 -11.40
N ARG A 456 23.16 5.99 -11.02
CA ARG A 456 24.05 5.08 -11.74
C ARG A 456 23.38 3.72 -11.94
N PRO A 457 22.99 3.37 -13.20
CA PRO A 457 22.41 2.06 -13.52
C PRO A 457 23.46 0.95 -13.51
N PHE A 458 24.70 1.28 -13.91
CA PHE A 458 25.81 0.35 -14.11
C PHE A 458 27.15 1.04 -13.80
N PRO A 459 28.19 0.30 -13.32
CA PRO A 459 29.53 0.86 -13.19
C PRO A 459 30.03 1.46 -14.52
N GLY A 460 30.46 2.71 -14.48
CA GLY A 460 30.89 3.45 -15.68
C GLY A 460 29.78 4.21 -16.42
N ILE A 461 28.53 4.16 -15.95
CA ILE A 461 27.44 5.00 -16.45
C ILE A 461 26.90 5.88 -15.33
N LYS A 462 26.95 7.19 -15.52
CA LYS A 462 26.30 8.19 -14.66
C LYS A 462 25.23 8.92 -15.46
N VAL A 463 24.06 9.10 -14.86
CA VAL A 463 22.92 9.77 -15.50
C VAL A 463 22.45 10.91 -14.60
N THR A 464 22.24 12.07 -15.21
CA THR A 464 21.45 13.16 -14.62
C THR A 464 20.14 13.25 -15.37
N THR A 465 19.03 13.14 -14.65
CA THR A 465 17.67 13.21 -15.20
C THR A 465 16.92 14.40 -14.62
N GLU A 466 16.39 15.25 -15.49
CA GLU A 466 15.41 16.28 -15.13
C GLU A 466 14.05 15.86 -15.65
N LEU A 467 13.05 15.82 -14.76
CA LEU A 467 11.64 15.54 -15.07
C LEU A 467 10.85 16.85 -14.98
N VAL A 468 10.28 17.27 -16.11
CA VAL A 468 9.53 18.53 -16.21
C VAL A 468 8.09 18.23 -16.61
N PRO A 469 7.10 18.37 -15.69
CA PRO A 469 5.69 18.20 -16.00
C PRO A 469 5.23 19.12 -17.14
N THR A 470 4.37 18.60 -18.02
CA THR A 470 3.68 19.32 -19.08
C THR A 470 2.17 19.18 -18.92
N LYS A 471 1.37 19.80 -19.78
CA LYS A 471 -0.10 19.71 -19.66
C LYS A 471 -0.62 18.26 -19.69
N TRP A 472 -0.05 17.38 -20.52
CA TRP A 472 -0.52 16.02 -20.79
C TRP A 472 0.48 14.91 -20.39
N GLY A 473 1.51 15.27 -19.63
CA GLY A 473 2.55 14.33 -19.24
C GLY A 473 3.80 15.04 -18.75
N HIS A 474 4.95 14.74 -19.34
CA HIS A 474 6.23 15.32 -18.92
C HIS A 474 7.32 15.22 -20.00
N VAL A 475 8.31 16.09 -19.87
CA VAL A 475 9.57 16.00 -20.60
C VAL A 475 10.65 15.42 -19.67
N ARG A 476 11.45 14.53 -20.19
CA ARG A 476 12.63 13.96 -19.56
C ARG A 476 13.87 14.48 -20.28
N ASN A 477 14.74 15.18 -19.58
CA ASN A 477 16.05 15.59 -20.08
C ASN A 477 17.11 14.73 -19.39
N HIS A 478 17.84 13.94 -20.15
CA HIS A 478 18.90 13.07 -19.65
C HIS A 478 20.25 13.55 -20.13
N THR A 479 21.21 13.70 -19.20
CA THR A 479 22.64 13.76 -19.51
C THR A 479 23.28 12.46 -19.06
N VAL A 480 23.85 11.72 -20.00
CA VAL A 480 24.48 10.41 -19.79
C VAL A 480 25.98 10.52 -20.01
N GLU A 481 26.76 10.26 -18.97
CA GLU A 481 28.21 10.11 -19.01
C GLU A 481 28.53 8.62 -18.99
N SER A 482 29.14 8.09 -20.09
CA SER A 482 29.40 6.65 -20.18
C SER A 482 30.86 6.37 -20.59
N THR A 483 31.46 5.38 -19.94
CA THR A 483 32.77 4.81 -20.28
C THR A 483 32.67 3.59 -21.19
N ILE A 484 31.46 3.13 -21.49
CA ILE A 484 31.15 1.98 -22.34
C ILE A 484 30.10 2.36 -23.39
N ALA A 485 30.18 1.80 -24.58
CA ALA A 485 29.13 1.94 -25.58
C ALA A 485 27.97 0.97 -25.26
N CYS A 486 26.73 1.44 -25.32
CA CYS A 486 25.54 0.62 -25.06
C CYS A 486 24.30 1.20 -25.78
N THR A 487 23.15 0.58 -25.57
CA THR A 487 21.85 1.09 -26.06
C THR A 487 20.99 1.47 -24.86
N ALA A 488 20.29 2.60 -24.98
CA ALA A 488 19.30 3.02 -23.97
C ALA A 488 17.90 3.05 -24.59
N TYR A 489 16.89 2.72 -23.75
CA TYR A 489 15.47 2.78 -24.10
C TYR A 489 14.75 3.67 -23.10
N ASP A 490 14.23 4.79 -23.55
CA ASP A 490 13.42 5.67 -22.69
C ASP A 490 11.95 5.34 -22.88
N CYS A 491 11.37 4.67 -21.89
CA CYS A 491 10.10 3.97 -21.96
C CYS A 491 8.96 4.81 -21.37
N GLY A 492 7.83 4.86 -22.09
CA GLY A 492 6.57 5.45 -21.64
C GLY A 492 5.81 4.55 -20.65
N PHE A 493 4.51 4.76 -20.53
CA PHE A 493 3.63 3.90 -19.71
C PHE A 493 3.20 2.65 -20.50
N ALA A 494 2.92 1.58 -19.77
CA ALA A 494 2.44 0.31 -20.32
C ALA A 494 0.95 0.39 -20.69
N VAL A 495 0.59 0.04 -21.92
CA VAL A 495 -0.79 0.07 -22.44
C VAL A 495 -1.31 -1.35 -22.63
N PRO A 496 -2.52 -1.70 -22.15
CA PRO A 496 -3.15 -3.02 -22.34
C PRO A 496 -3.31 -3.37 -23.82
N LYS A 497 -2.71 -4.51 -24.25
CA LYS A 497 -2.61 -4.83 -25.67
C LYS A 497 -3.75 -5.69 -26.24
N PHE A 498 -4.57 -6.31 -25.39
CA PHE A 498 -5.73 -7.09 -25.84
C PHE A 498 -7.06 -6.41 -25.52
N ALA A 499 -7.02 -5.14 -25.12
CA ALA A 499 -8.21 -4.31 -24.96
C ALA A 499 -8.81 -3.92 -26.34
N ALA A 500 -10.10 -3.58 -26.35
CA ALA A 500 -10.77 -3.10 -27.56
C ALA A 500 -10.07 -1.84 -28.12
N GLY A 501 -10.02 -1.73 -29.44
CA GLY A 501 -9.38 -0.60 -30.12
C GLY A 501 -7.86 -0.55 -30.02
N PHE A 502 -7.18 -1.63 -29.58
CA PHE A 502 -5.72 -1.62 -29.45
C PHE A 502 -5.01 -1.42 -30.77
N ALA A 503 -4.11 -0.44 -30.81
CA ALA A 503 -3.11 -0.26 -31.84
C ALA A 503 -1.81 0.25 -31.23
N ALA A 504 -0.67 -0.09 -31.84
CA ALA A 504 0.64 0.41 -31.47
C ALA A 504 1.51 0.58 -32.72
N ALA A 505 2.29 1.65 -32.75
CA ALA A 505 3.20 1.97 -33.84
C ALA A 505 4.47 2.63 -33.32
N ALA A 506 5.59 2.34 -33.99
CA ALA A 506 6.84 3.03 -33.83
C ALA A 506 7.23 3.68 -35.16
N ASN A 507 7.43 4.99 -35.20
CA ASN A 507 7.66 5.76 -36.38
C ASN A 507 8.72 6.84 -36.14
N GLY A 508 9.76 6.88 -37.00
CA GLY A 508 10.80 7.88 -36.89
C GLY A 508 11.42 7.92 -35.48
N THR A 509 11.27 9.03 -34.77
CA THR A 509 11.82 9.26 -33.44
C THR A 509 10.78 9.06 -32.32
N GLY A 510 9.64 8.43 -32.57
CA GLY A 510 8.59 8.25 -31.58
C GLY A 510 7.87 6.92 -31.68
N ALA A 511 7.13 6.59 -30.64
CA ALA A 511 6.25 5.44 -30.55
C ALA A 511 4.96 5.78 -29.80
N GLU A 512 3.90 5.08 -30.14
CA GLU A 512 2.58 5.22 -29.53
C GLU A 512 1.97 3.85 -29.31
N ALA A 513 1.23 3.70 -28.23
CA ALA A 513 0.30 2.61 -28.01
C ALA A 513 -1.01 3.17 -27.42
N HIS A 514 -2.15 2.67 -27.88
CA HIS A 514 -3.47 3.08 -27.39
C HIS A 514 -4.50 1.94 -27.49
N ASN A 515 -5.58 2.13 -26.81
CA ASN A 515 -6.83 1.35 -26.94
C ASN A 515 -8.01 2.31 -26.72
N ASP A 516 -9.26 1.79 -26.67
CA ASP A 516 -10.46 2.62 -26.49
C ASP A 516 -10.51 3.36 -25.14
N THR A 517 -9.62 3.07 -24.20
CA THR A 517 -9.65 3.66 -22.85
C THR A 517 -8.41 4.49 -22.49
N CYS A 518 -7.29 4.28 -23.14
CA CYS A 518 -6.06 5.00 -22.80
C CYS A 518 -5.08 5.07 -23.98
N ARG A 519 -4.22 6.08 -23.94
CA ARG A 519 -3.14 6.31 -24.90
C ARG A 519 -1.86 6.72 -24.19
N CYS A 520 -0.72 6.19 -24.64
CA CYS A 520 0.60 6.68 -24.28
C CYS A 520 1.43 6.93 -25.53
N THR A 521 2.00 8.14 -25.66
CA THR A 521 2.94 8.54 -26.72
C THR A 521 4.28 8.89 -26.14
N VAL A 522 5.34 8.50 -26.83
CA VAL A 522 6.73 8.85 -26.49
C VAL A 522 7.40 9.43 -27.72
N GLN A 523 7.99 10.62 -27.58
CA GLN A 523 8.64 11.32 -28.68
C GLN A 523 10.04 11.78 -28.26
N GLY A 524 11.07 11.29 -28.93
CA GLY A 524 12.46 11.68 -28.71
C GLY A 524 12.92 12.85 -29.59
N ARG A 525 13.88 13.61 -29.10
CA ARG A 525 14.71 14.48 -29.95
C ARG A 525 15.93 13.69 -30.43
N GLY A 526 15.83 13.06 -31.60
CA GLY A 526 16.74 12.01 -32.06
C GLY A 526 16.34 10.63 -31.48
N GLY A 527 17.14 9.61 -31.76
CA GLY A 527 16.80 8.23 -31.44
C GLY A 527 15.81 7.60 -32.43
N GLU A 528 15.32 6.44 -32.12
CA GLU A 528 14.42 5.64 -32.96
C GLU A 528 13.21 5.16 -32.15
N GLY A 529 12.00 5.32 -32.70
CA GLY A 529 10.80 4.81 -32.08
C GLY A 529 10.86 3.28 -31.91
N PHE A 530 10.43 2.79 -30.75
CA PHE A 530 10.49 1.37 -30.39
C PHE A 530 9.26 0.93 -29.58
N LEU A 531 8.89 -0.35 -29.68
CA LEU A 531 7.81 -0.96 -28.90
C LEU A 531 8.36 -2.12 -28.09
N VAL A 532 8.23 -2.05 -26.77
CA VAL A 532 8.56 -3.16 -25.87
C VAL A 532 7.31 -4.00 -25.65
N ASN A 533 7.30 -5.24 -26.16
CA ASN A 533 6.24 -6.20 -25.87
C ASN A 533 6.50 -6.84 -24.50
N ALA A 534 6.00 -6.22 -23.44
CA ALA A 534 6.23 -6.68 -22.08
C ALA A 534 5.74 -8.13 -21.89
N TYR A 535 6.49 -8.91 -21.12
CA TYR A 535 6.10 -10.28 -20.79
C TYR A 535 4.81 -10.29 -19.96
N PRO A 536 3.97 -11.34 -20.11
CA PRO A 536 2.72 -11.46 -19.37
C PRO A 536 2.91 -11.35 -17.86
N ASN A 537 1.92 -10.76 -17.19
CA ASN A 537 1.84 -10.57 -15.75
C ASN A 537 2.94 -9.67 -15.15
N THR A 538 3.46 -8.72 -15.92
CA THR A 538 4.39 -7.71 -15.43
C THR A 538 3.66 -6.48 -14.90
N ASN A 539 2.66 -5.94 -15.61
CA ASN A 539 1.95 -4.74 -15.18
C ASN A 539 0.96 -5.02 -14.04
N LEU A 540 0.75 -4.06 -13.14
CA LEU A 540 -0.16 -4.20 -11.98
C LEU A 540 -1.64 -4.23 -12.37
N TYR A 541 -2.03 -3.64 -13.50
CA TYR A 541 -3.44 -3.49 -13.89
C TYR A 541 -3.88 -4.45 -14.97
N ASP A 542 -3.00 -4.82 -15.89
CA ASP A 542 -3.32 -5.69 -17.01
C ASP A 542 -2.22 -6.73 -17.22
N PRO A 543 -2.58 -8.02 -17.46
CA PRO A 543 -1.60 -9.07 -17.64
C PRO A 543 -0.79 -8.96 -18.95
N ASN A 544 -1.27 -8.21 -19.94
CA ASN A 544 -0.63 -8.14 -21.25
C ASN A 544 -0.53 -6.69 -21.74
N THR A 545 0.67 -6.17 -21.83
CA THR A 545 0.90 -4.76 -22.18
C THR A 545 1.99 -4.57 -23.24
N VAL A 546 1.93 -3.41 -23.90
CA VAL A 546 2.99 -2.89 -24.76
C VAL A 546 3.43 -1.53 -24.19
N ILE A 547 4.73 -1.28 -24.19
CA ILE A 547 5.33 -0.05 -23.70
C ILE A 547 5.94 0.70 -24.91
N PRO A 548 5.42 1.87 -25.30
CA PRO A 548 6.06 2.72 -26.29
C PRO A 548 7.36 3.30 -25.71
N ALA A 549 8.40 3.36 -26.53
CA ALA A 549 9.74 3.77 -26.13
C ALA A 549 10.49 4.52 -27.24
N VAL A 550 11.58 5.20 -26.89
CA VAL A 550 12.57 5.70 -27.83
C VAL A 550 13.90 5.03 -27.52
N ARG A 551 14.51 4.41 -28.55
CA ARG A 551 15.84 3.81 -28.51
C ARG A 551 16.89 4.86 -28.83
N TYR A 552 17.94 4.91 -28.03
CA TYR A 552 19.09 5.77 -28.22
C TYR A 552 20.39 4.94 -28.23
N ASP A 553 21.32 5.28 -29.13
CA ASP A 553 22.68 4.79 -29.04
C ASP A 553 23.47 5.66 -28.05
N VAL A 554 24.20 5.02 -27.15
CA VAL A 554 25.01 5.64 -26.10
C VAL A 554 26.49 5.35 -26.39
N PRO A 555 27.23 6.22 -27.11
CA PRO A 555 28.66 6.06 -27.29
C PRO A 555 29.43 6.34 -25.99
N VAL A 556 30.71 6.00 -25.97
CA VAL A 556 31.61 6.45 -24.90
C VAL A 556 31.70 7.97 -24.92
N GLY A 557 31.61 8.59 -23.75
CA GLY A 557 31.59 10.05 -23.59
C GLY A 557 30.26 10.55 -23.02
N THR A 558 29.92 11.80 -23.34
CA THR A 558 28.70 12.45 -22.88
C THR A 558 27.64 12.47 -23.97
N SER A 559 26.45 11.99 -23.68
CA SER A 559 25.25 12.05 -24.53
C SER A 559 24.13 12.82 -23.85
N VAL A 560 23.31 13.51 -24.64
CA VAL A 560 22.13 14.23 -24.13
C VAL A 560 20.89 13.72 -24.86
N PHE A 561 19.88 13.28 -24.12
CA PHE A 561 18.61 12.81 -24.65
C PHE A 561 17.47 13.69 -24.12
N THR A 562 16.50 13.97 -24.96
CA THR A 562 15.25 14.59 -24.53
C THR A 562 14.09 13.75 -25.05
N THR A 563 13.21 13.32 -24.14
CA THR A 563 12.04 12.53 -24.46
C THR A 563 10.80 13.18 -23.86
N THR A 564 9.76 13.36 -24.67
CA THR A 564 8.43 13.76 -24.21
C THR A 564 7.57 12.52 -24.06
N VAL A 565 6.91 12.37 -22.91
CA VAL A 565 5.95 11.30 -22.63
C VAL A 565 4.60 11.95 -22.37
N GLU A 566 3.60 11.59 -23.14
CA GLU A 566 2.22 12.03 -22.94
C GLU A 566 1.33 10.84 -22.65
N SER A 567 0.35 11.04 -21.79
CA SER A 567 -0.64 10.03 -21.42
C SER A 567 -2.03 10.65 -21.39
N GLN A 568 -3.00 9.92 -21.93
CA GLN A 568 -4.40 10.31 -21.96
C GLN A 568 -5.27 9.12 -21.58
N HIS A 569 -6.36 9.40 -20.93
CA HIS A 569 -7.43 8.44 -20.67
C HIS A 569 -8.72 9.00 -21.30
N GLU A 570 -9.41 8.19 -22.10
CA GLU A 570 -10.69 8.55 -22.74
C GLU A 570 -11.87 8.30 -21.81
#